data_fa55efa316e1573fef4495387982fd58
#
_entry.id   fa55efa316e1573fef4495387982fd58
#
_cell.length_a   1.000
_cell.length_b   1.000
_cell.length_c   1.000
_cell.angle_alpha   90.00
_cell.angle_beta   90.00
_cell.angle_gamma   90.00
#
_symmetry.space_group_name_H-M   'P 1'
#
loop_
_entity.id
_entity.type
_entity.pdbx_description
1 polymer ?
#
loop_
_entity_poly.entity_id
_entity_poly.type
_entity_poly.pdbx_seq_one_letter_code
_entity_poly.pdbx_strand_id
1 'polypeptide(L)'
;MAKIGNYKIENFYQGGYSSLDPSQNLSPIPELISVGDIGMSTDARSANIVKTASQNLSAGARTIEINQVFPETFDSVPNEQLKEAKRMADLLGVDITFHAPVIEPSGMTQQGFSRSNRIAVENQMKQAVERAHLLNPNGNIPVTFHSSAAVPAFMIPKGEKAEETYVVDIETGTPNKIPIKTRFYPGEKEIDVDKEVKRLNEDQWKSQLTSLSYAATMGISHWKAGRAEIESGKEVSLDLHVGRNYISDSYRQLKRLYDTAYNAVSKNENANPEDKKILDDFYKKVEKESDQIWRNPHSDESLLKMTKIIEDGLTTFDKLSEPPEILKRIDKFAEDKTTETFANVAMNTYNKFTKKGKKAPIICIENPPAGTTAFNTGEDLKKIIEESRKKFVDKLAKEGVSRSEAQKQAEQLIGATWDVGHINMLRKYGYSEKDIIEQTKIIAPFTKHVHLSDNFGMEHTELPMGMGNVPIKEIMEKLGEKGYKGKKIVEAMHWWQHFSEQGKMPPFQPTLEAFGSPIYSEGVGPYWNQIIGLQQGYFGGYGMMLPQNNYQTWGSGFSMSSLPTELGGQMPGGQGSRMSGRPME
;
A
#
# COMPACT_ATOMS: atom_id res chain seq x y z
N MET A 1 -33.60 15.26 -21.75
CA MET A 1 -32.13 15.02 -21.62
C MET A 1 -31.78 13.75 -22.35
N ALA A 2 -30.97 13.85 -23.38
CA ALA A 2 -30.54 12.68 -24.14
C ALA A 2 -29.48 11.93 -23.32
N LYS A 3 -29.76 10.67 -22.98
CA LYS A 3 -28.75 9.78 -22.38
C LYS A 3 -27.82 9.31 -23.49
N ILE A 4 -26.60 9.78 -23.53
CA ILE A 4 -25.53 9.18 -24.32
C ILE A 4 -24.80 8.20 -23.37
N GLY A 5 -25.19 6.92 -23.41
CA GLY A 5 -24.69 5.91 -22.50
C GLY A 5 -25.07 6.17 -21.04
N ASN A 6 -24.27 5.67 -20.11
CA ASN A 6 -24.42 5.90 -18.66
C ASN A 6 -23.81 7.22 -18.17
N TYR A 7 -23.31 8.07 -19.07
CA TYR A 7 -22.76 9.37 -18.71
C TYR A 7 -23.88 10.40 -18.62
N LYS A 8 -24.05 10.98 -17.44
CA LYS A 8 -24.79 12.24 -17.32
C LYS A 8 -23.86 13.34 -17.85
N ILE A 9 -24.33 14.13 -18.80
CA ILE A 9 -23.61 15.33 -19.31
C ILE A 9 -23.22 16.26 -18.15
N GLU A 10 -24.00 16.29 -17.09
CA GLU A 10 -23.73 17.01 -15.85
C GLU A 10 -22.41 16.62 -15.17
N ASN A 11 -21.90 15.41 -15.39
CA ASN A 11 -20.61 14.96 -14.84
C ASN A 11 -19.41 15.34 -15.72
N PHE A 12 -19.64 15.89 -16.89
CA PHE A 12 -18.58 16.34 -17.79
C PHE A 12 -17.98 17.68 -17.35
N TYR A 13 -18.78 18.48 -16.63
CA TYR A 13 -18.38 19.76 -16.06
C TYR A 13 -18.41 19.64 -14.54
N GLN A 14 -17.26 19.42 -13.96
CA GLN A 14 -17.16 19.20 -12.51
C GLN A 14 -17.52 20.41 -11.63
N GLY A 15 -17.83 21.52 -12.23
CA GLY A 15 -18.35 22.69 -11.53
C GLY A 15 -19.79 22.55 -11.05
N GLY A 16 -20.47 21.47 -11.39
CA GLY A 16 -21.81 21.16 -10.88
C GLY A 16 -22.96 21.98 -11.43
N TYR A 17 -22.72 22.97 -12.28
CA TYR A 17 -23.76 23.72 -12.96
C TYR A 17 -23.40 24.03 -14.42
N SER A 18 -24.39 24.11 -15.25
CA SER A 18 -24.21 24.53 -16.61
C SER A 18 -24.08 26.06 -16.65
N SER A 19 -23.03 26.58 -17.25
CA SER A 19 -22.90 28.00 -17.55
C SER A 19 -24.00 28.53 -18.50
N LEU A 20 -24.80 27.62 -19.00
CA LEU A 20 -25.94 27.91 -19.87
C LEU A 20 -27.27 28.07 -19.11
N ASP A 21 -27.27 27.81 -17.80
CA ASP A 21 -28.47 27.99 -16.97
C ASP A 21 -28.36 29.29 -16.16
N PRO A 22 -29.04 30.37 -16.62
CA PRO A 22 -29.02 31.66 -15.95
C PRO A 22 -29.78 31.68 -14.61
N SER A 23 -30.53 30.62 -14.30
CA SER A 23 -31.35 30.55 -13.08
C SER A 23 -30.54 30.02 -11.88
N GLN A 24 -29.35 29.52 -12.09
CA GLN A 24 -28.51 29.06 -11.00
C GLN A 24 -28.03 30.23 -10.14
N ASN A 25 -28.39 30.18 -8.88
CA ASN A 25 -28.03 31.21 -7.93
C ASN A 25 -26.53 31.06 -7.63
N LEU A 26 -25.74 31.93 -8.22
CA LEU A 26 -24.29 31.93 -8.10
C LEU A 26 -23.91 32.56 -6.75
N SER A 27 -24.25 31.89 -5.67
CA SER A 27 -23.68 32.24 -4.36
C SER A 27 -22.18 32.07 -4.43
N PRO A 28 -21.38 33.05 -3.97
CA PRO A 28 -19.93 32.87 -3.92
C PRO A 28 -19.62 31.63 -3.09
N ILE A 29 -18.98 30.66 -3.73
CA ILE A 29 -18.44 29.51 -3.03
C ILE A 29 -17.17 29.99 -2.35
N PRO A 30 -16.98 29.76 -1.04
CA PRO A 30 -15.74 30.14 -0.35
C PRO A 30 -14.54 29.57 -1.09
N GLU A 31 -13.50 30.33 -1.21
CA GLU A 31 -12.26 29.95 -1.89
C GLU A 31 -11.69 28.68 -1.24
N LEU A 32 -11.99 27.53 -1.84
CA LEU A 32 -11.59 26.23 -1.29
C LEU A 32 -10.10 25.94 -1.51
N ILE A 33 -9.54 26.53 -2.56
CA ILE A 33 -8.16 26.35 -2.95
C ILE A 33 -7.55 27.71 -3.28
N SER A 34 -6.63 28.18 -2.45
CA SER A 34 -5.83 29.36 -2.76
C SER A 34 -4.69 28.96 -3.71
N VAL A 35 -4.51 29.72 -4.80
CA VAL A 35 -3.37 29.54 -5.71
C VAL A 35 -2.03 29.63 -4.98
N GLY A 36 -1.95 30.42 -3.90
CA GLY A 36 -0.76 30.49 -3.05
C GLY A 36 -0.45 29.21 -2.27
N ASP A 37 -1.42 28.30 -2.15
CA ASP A 37 -1.25 27.02 -1.45
C ASP A 37 -0.97 25.85 -2.39
N ILE A 38 -0.98 26.10 -3.72
CA ILE A 38 -0.71 25.10 -4.73
C ILE A 38 0.78 25.08 -5.03
N GLY A 39 1.34 23.89 -4.98
CA GLY A 39 2.72 23.60 -5.36
C GLY A 39 2.81 22.64 -6.52
N MET A 40 4.01 22.33 -6.92
CA MET A 40 4.28 21.41 -8.02
C MET A 40 5.43 20.48 -7.69
N SER A 41 5.31 19.20 -8.08
CA SER A 41 6.40 18.24 -7.97
C SER A 41 7.48 18.48 -9.02
N THR A 42 8.74 18.18 -8.68
CA THR A 42 9.86 18.17 -9.63
C THR A 42 9.81 16.91 -10.51
N ASP A 43 10.50 16.94 -11.67
CA ASP A 43 10.63 15.72 -12.50
C ASP A 43 11.44 14.65 -11.76
N ALA A 44 10.77 13.58 -11.39
CA ALA A 44 11.33 12.48 -10.60
C ALA A 44 12.46 11.70 -11.28
N ARG A 45 12.54 11.77 -12.62
CA ARG A 45 13.59 11.09 -13.41
C ARG A 45 14.92 11.81 -13.35
N SER A 46 14.92 13.06 -12.93
CA SER A 46 16.12 13.89 -12.93
C SER A 46 16.87 13.80 -11.60
N ALA A 47 18.12 13.36 -11.65
CA ALA A 47 19.05 13.46 -10.52
C ALA A 47 19.58 14.89 -10.29
N ASN A 48 19.29 15.85 -11.20
CA ASN A 48 19.69 17.24 -11.06
C ASN A 48 18.57 18.04 -10.37
N ILE A 49 18.49 17.93 -9.05
CA ILE A 49 17.46 18.58 -8.23
C ILE A 49 17.51 20.09 -8.33
N VAL A 50 18.70 20.67 -8.41
CA VAL A 50 18.87 22.12 -8.54
C VAL A 50 18.23 22.65 -9.82
N LYS A 51 18.44 21.95 -10.94
CA LYS A 51 17.83 22.33 -12.23
C LYS A 51 16.30 22.22 -12.17
N THR A 52 15.76 21.10 -11.69
CA THR A 52 14.31 20.86 -11.68
C THR A 52 13.60 21.78 -10.69
N ALA A 53 14.18 22.01 -9.50
CA ALA A 53 13.68 23.00 -8.56
C ALA A 53 13.67 24.41 -9.17
N SER A 54 14.76 24.83 -9.85
CA SER A 54 14.83 26.12 -10.53
C SER A 54 13.73 26.31 -11.58
N GLN A 55 13.41 25.26 -12.33
CA GLN A 55 12.33 25.29 -13.33
C GLN A 55 10.97 25.58 -12.68
N ASN A 56 10.66 24.88 -11.59
CA ASN A 56 9.40 25.07 -10.86
C ASN A 56 9.33 26.46 -10.19
N LEU A 57 10.42 26.92 -9.63
CA LEU A 57 10.52 28.26 -9.05
C LEU A 57 10.34 29.35 -10.10
N SER A 58 10.92 29.16 -11.30
CA SER A 58 10.75 30.07 -12.42
C SER A 58 9.33 30.10 -12.99
N ALA A 59 8.56 29.00 -12.82
CA ALA A 59 7.16 28.96 -13.15
C ALA A 59 6.25 29.66 -12.14
N GLY A 60 6.80 30.15 -11.02
CA GLY A 60 6.07 30.90 -10.00
C GLY A 60 5.46 30.05 -8.88
N ALA A 61 5.82 28.77 -8.78
CA ALA A 61 5.36 27.91 -7.70
C ALA A 61 5.80 28.44 -6.33
N ARG A 62 4.88 28.53 -5.37
CA ARG A 62 5.14 28.93 -3.98
C ARG A 62 5.41 27.76 -3.05
N THR A 63 5.15 26.57 -3.51
CA THR A 63 5.56 25.32 -2.86
C THR A 63 6.13 24.41 -3.94
N ILE A 64 7.22 23.76 -3.66
CA ILE A 64 7.79 22.74 -4.54
C ILE A 64 7.92 21.42 -3.78
N GLU A 65 7.62 20.33 -4.45
CA GLU A 65 7.92 19.00 -3.94
C GLU A 65 9.13 18.44 -4.66
N ILE A 66 10.16 18.10 -3.88
CA ILE A 66 11.29 17.34 -4.40
C ILE A 66 10.86 15.89 -4.55
N ASN A 67 10.64 15.49 -5.79
CA ASN A 67 10.15 14.15 -6.11
C ASN A 67 11.31 13.18 -6.35
N GLN A 68 11.38 12.12 -5.56
CA GLN A 68 12.44 11.10 -5.58
C GLN A 68 11.84 9.68 -5.59
N VAL A 69 10.73 9.49 -6.30
CA VAL A 69 9.98 8.22 -6.33
C VAL A 69 10.80 7.05 -6.87
N PHE A 70 11.82 7.29 -7.70
CA PHE A 70 12.70 6.25 -8.22
C PHE A 70 13.88 6.01 -7.28
N PRO A 71 14.04 4.80 -6.70
CA PRO A 71 15.13 4.49 -5.77
C PRO A 71 16.53 4.78 -6.33
N GLU A 72 16.76 4.50 -7.62
CA GLU A 72 18.04 4.73 -8.28
C GLU A 72 18.37 6.22 -8.39
N THR A 73 17.36 7.05 -8.71
CA THR A 73 17.51 8.50 -8.73
C THR A 73 17.78 9.03 -7.32
N PHE A 74 17.01 8.55 -6.34
CA PHE A 74 17.21 8.92 -4.92
C PHE A 74 18.63 8.64 -4.46
N ASP A 75 19.18 7.46 -4.72
CA ASP A 75 20.52 7.09 -4.28
C ASP A 75 21.63 7.90 -4.98
N SER A 76 21.37 8.36 -6.21
CA SER A 76 22.35 9.12 -7.02
C SER A 76 22.43 10.61 -6.68
N VAL A 77 21.43 11.20 -5.99
CA VAL A 77 21.41 12.62 -5.67
C VAL A 77 22.29 12.95 -4.46
N PRO A 78 23.32 13.82 -4.60
CA PRO A 78 24.13 14.26 -3.47
C PRO A 78 23.35 15.19 -2.51
N ASN A 79 23.69 15.11 -1.22
CA ASN A 79 23.09 15.98 -0.20
C ASN A 79 23.32 17.47 -0.45
N GLU A 80 24.37 17.83 -1.15
CA GLU A 80 24.73 19.20 -1.53
C GLU A 80 23.66 19.82 -2.44
N GLN A 81 23.08 19.04 -3.36
CA GLN A 81 21.99 19.50 -4.21
C GLN A 81 20.72 19.81 -3.39
N LEU A 82 20.42 19.00 -2.35
CA LEU A 82 19.29 19.26 -1.47
C LEU A 82 19.48 20.55 -0.67
N LYS A 83 20.69 20.79 -0.17
CA LYS A 83 21.04 22.02 0.54
C LYS A 83 20.95 23.25 -0.39
N GLU A 84 21.37 23.11 -1.65
CA GLU A 84 21.26 24.19 -2.63
C GLU A 84 19.80 24.45 -3.02
N ALA A 85 18.97 23.42 -3.22
CA ALA A 85 17.53 23.56 -3.43
C ALA A 85 16.86 24.31 -2.26
N LYS A 86 17.24 23.96 -1.02
CA LYS A 86 16.81 24.70 0.17
C LYS A 86 17.22 26.17 0.11
N ARG A 87 18.49 26.48 -0.20
CA ARG A 87 18.97 27.84 -0.28
C ARG A 87 18.19 28.68 -1.31
N MET A 88 17.89 28.08 -2.46
CA MET A 88 17.07 28.72 -3.50
C MET A 88 15.65 29.01 -3.01
N ALA A 89 15.02 28.03 -2.36
CA ALA A 89 13.69 28.18 -1.82
C ALA A 89 13.61 29.23 -0.71
N ASP A 90 14.60 29.26 0.21
CA ASP A 90 14.69 30.24 1.28
C ASP A 90 14.83 31.68 0.71
N LEU A 91 15.62 31.87 -0.35
CA LEU A 91 15.81 33.18 -1.00
C LEU A 91 14.50 33.70 -1.63
N LEU A 92 13.64 32.81 -2.08
CA LEU A 92 12.39 33.16 -2.76
C LEU A 92 11.15 33.06 -1.83
N GLY A 93 11.34 32.64 -0.58
CA GLY A 93 10.23 32.43 0.37
C GLY A 93 9.30 31.30 -0.05
N VAL A 94 9.85 30.24 -0.65
CA VAL A 94 9.10 29.08 -1.16
C VAL A 94 9.21 27.92 -0.18
N ASP A 95 8.08 27.26 0.06
CA ASP A 95 8.03 26.05 0.89
C ASP A 95 8.46 24.80 0.10
N ILE A 96 9.04 23.83 0.80
CA ILE A 96 9.45 22.54 0.21
C ILE A 96 8.74 21.40 0.91
N THR A 97 8.29 20.41 0.12
CA THR A 97 7.86 19.07 0.55
C THR A 97 8.75 18.01 -0.10
N PHE A 98 8.62 16.76 0.30
CA PHE A 98 9.50 15.71 -0.19
C PHE A 98 8.73 14.43 -0.47
N HIS A 99 8.79 13.92 -1.69
CA HIS A 99 8.32 12.59 -2.03
C HIS A 99 9.48 11.60 -1.99
N ALA A 100 9.37 10.61 -1.11
CA ALA A 100 10.36 9.57 -0.93
C ALA A 100 10.27 8.48 -2.01
N PRO A 101 11.28 7.59 -2.10
CA PRO A 101 11.22 6.46 -3.04
C PRO A 101 10.00 5.58 -2.82
N VAL A 102 9.42 5.13 -3.94
CA VAL A 102 8.33 4.14 -3.94
C VAL A 102 8.93 2.76 -3.70
N ILE A 103 8.86 2.31 -2.47
CA ILE A 103 9.42 1.05 -1.98
C ILE A 103 8.38 0.33 -1.12
N GLU A 104 8.47 -0.99 -1.02
CA GLU A 104 7.49 -1.80 -0.30
C GLU A 104 7.78 -1.88 1.21
N PRO A 105 7.01 -1.16 2.07
CA PRO A 105 7.31 -1.10 3.50
C PRO A 105 7.16 -2.42 4.25
N SER A 106 6.32 -3.33 3.74
CA SER A 106 6.13 -4.65 4.35
C SER A 106 7.33 -5.58 4.17
N GLY A 107 8.21 -5.29 3.21
CA GLY A 107 9.30 -6.18 2.81
C GLY A 107 8.87 -7.33 1.90
N MET A 108 7.63 -7.30 1.39
CA MET A 108 7.16 -8.21 0.36
C MET A 108 7.87 -7.93 -0.97
N THR A 109 8.12 -8.99 -1.72
CA THR A 109 8.64 -8.97 -3.09
C THR A 109 7.80 -9.90 -3.95
N GLN A 110 8.06 -9.96 -5.25
CA GLN A 110 7.42 -10.94 -6.13
C GLN A 110 7.71 -12.41 -5.71
N GLN A 111 8.82 -12.63 -5.00
CA GLN A 111 9.24 -13.96 -4.51
C GLN A 111 8.67 -14.25 -3.10
N GLY A 112 8.07 -13.27 -2.45
CA GLY A 112 7.51 -13.38 -1.12
C GLY A 112 8.13 -12.43 -0.10
N PHE A 113 7.85 -12.69 1.17
CA PHE A 113 8.35 -11.88 2.29
C PHE A 113 9.81 -12.17 2.58
N SER A 114 10.59 -11.12 2.77
CA SER A 114 11.97 -11.19 3.25
C SER A 114 12.19 -10.19 4.39
N ARG A 115 12.61 -10.71 5.56
CA ARG A 115 12.96 -9.88 6.71
C ARG A 115 14.16 -8.98 6.41
N SER A 116 15.15 -9.47 5.69
CA SER A 116 16.32 -8.68 5.29
C SER A 116 15.93 -7.55 4.35
N ASN A 117 15.03 -7.81 3.38
CA ASN A 117 14.48 -6.79 2.51
C ASN A 117 13.71 -5.73 3.31
N ARG A 118 12.84 -6.12 4.24
CA ARG A 118 12.13 -5.17 5.10
C ARG A 118 13.08 -4.25 5.87
N ILE A 119 14.17 -4.79 6.42
CA ILE A 119 15.17 -3.99 7.14
C ILE A 119 15.88 -3.04 6.18
N ALA A 120 16.22 -3.47 4.98
CA ALA A 120 16.85 -2.61 3.97
C ALA A 120 15.92 -1.45 3.58
N VAL A 121 14.65 -1.75 3.29
CA VAL A 121 13.60 -0.75 3.00
C VAL A 121 13.43 0.21 4.18
N GLU A 122 13.32 -0.28 5.40
CA GLU A 122 13.22 0.55 6.61
C GLU A 122 14.40 1.53 6.73
N ASN A 123 15.62 1.07 6.42
CA ASN A 123 16.80 1.94 6.45
C ASN A 123 16.77 2.98 5.33
N GLN A 124 16.31 2.63 4.14
CA GLN A 124 16.15 3.60 3.05
C GLN A 124 15.08 4.65 3.38
N MET A 125 13.97 4.27 4.01
CA MET A 125 12.97 5.21 4.52
C MET A 125 13.54 6.16 5.58
N LYS A 126 14.36 5.65 6.52
CA LYS A 126 15.06 6.49 7.50
C LYS A 126 15.99 7.50 6.83
N GLN A 127 16.73 7.08 5.81
CA GLN A 127 17.57 7.97 5.01
C GLN A 127 16.75 9.03 4.28
N ALA A 128 15.58 8.67 3.72
CA ALA A 128 14.68 9.62 3.08
C ALA A 128 14.22 10.72 4.05
N VAL A 129 13.81 10.34 5.27
CA VAL A 129 13.46 11.31 6.33
C VAL A 129 14.65 12.23 6.68
N GLU A 130 15.86 11.67 6.78
CA GLU A 130 17.06 12.45 7.08
C GLU A 130 17.42 13.44 5.97
N ARG A 131 17.27 13.01 4.72
CA ARG A 131 17.50 13.86 3.54
C ARG A 131 16.45 14.95 3.43
N ALA A 132 15.19 14.63 3.69
CA ALA A 132 14.11 15.61 3.75
C ALA A 132 14.37 16.70 4.81
N HIS A 133 14.93 16.34 5.96
CA HIS A 133 15.32 17.33 6.98
C HIS A 133 16.37 18.34 6.49
N LEU A 134 17.23 17.97 5.52
CA LEU A 134 18.18 18.92 4.92
C LEU A 134 17.48 20.02 4.11
N LEU A 135 16.30 19.71 3.55
CA LEU A 135 15.49 20.66 2.77
C LEU A 135 14.76 21.68 3.66
N ASN A 136 14.38 21.28 4.89
CA ASN A 136 13.76 22.20 5.84
C ASN A 136 14.08 21.86 7.30
N PRO A 137 15.30 22.16 7.78
CA PRO A 137 15.71 21.82 9.15
C PRO A 137 14.98 22.59 10.24
N ASN A 138 14.32 23.70 9.89
CA ASN A 138 13.61 24.59 10.82
C ASN A 138 12.08 24.39 10.78
N GLY A 139 11.58 23.53 9.89
CA GLY A 139 10.17 23.25 9.70
C GLY A 139 9.84 21.78 9.80
N ASN A 140 8.54 21.49 9.90
CA ASN A 140 8.02 20.13 9.83
C ASN A 140 7.70 19.82 8.37
N ILE A 141 8.69 19.33 7.62
CA ILE A 141 8.53 18.97 6.21
C ILE A 141 7.72 17.68 6.07
N PRO A 142 6.63 17.64 5.28
CA PRO A 142 5.98 16.41 4.89
C PRO A 142 6.90 15.53 4.05
N VAL A 143 6.98 14.26 4.37
CA VAL A 143 7.72 13.23 3.62
C VAL A 143 6.73 12.16 3.22
N THR A 144 6.39 12.10 1.96
CA THR A 144 5.42 11.16 1.41
C THR A 144 6.06 9.81 1.16
N PHE A 145 5.40 8.75 1.61
CA PHE A 145 5.72 7.35 1.36
C PHE A 145 4.46 6.61 0.95
N HIS A 146 4.49 5.84 -0.11
CA HIS A 146 3.39 4.94 -0.44
C HIS A 146 3.15 3.92 0.68
N SER A 147 1.89 3.60 0.94
CA SER A 147 1.51 2.58 1.92
C SER A 147 1.90 1.17 1.48
N SER A 148 1.93 0.94 0.17
CA SER A 148 2.40 -0.29 -0.47
C SER A 148 2.89 0.01 -1.90
N ALA A 149 3.81 -0.82 -2.39
CA ALA A 149 4.36 -0.76 -3.75
C ALA A 149 4.41 -2.12 -4.46
N ALA A 150 4.24 -3.22 -3.74
CA ALA A 150 4.38 -4.57 -4.29
C ALA A 150 3.32 -5.57 -3.81
N VAL A 151 2.62 -5.29 -2.71
CA VAL A 151 1.53 -6.16 -2.25
C VAL A 151 0.34 -6.00 -3.19
N PRO A 152 -0.16 -7.07 -3.82
CA PRO A 152 -1.24 -6.97 -4.78
C PRO A 152 -2.52 -6.44 -4.11
N ALA A 153 -3.20 -5.52 -4.78
CA ALA A 153 -4.52 -5.09 -4.37
C ALA A 153 -5.53 -6.23 -4.55
N PHE A 154 -6.39 -6.37 -3.57
CA PHE A 154 -7.54 -7.24 -3.66
C PHE A 154 -8.80 -6.37 -3.75
N MET A 155 -9.15 -5.99 -4.99
CA MET A 155 -10.32 -5.16 -5.25
C MET A 155 -11.49 -6.03 -5.70
N ILE A 156 -12.59 -5.94 -4.97
CA ILE A 156 -13.85 -6.57 -5.34
C ILE A 156 -14.72 -5.50 -6.00
N PRO A 157 -15.20 -5.73 -7.25
CA PRO A 157 -16.15 -4.81 -7.85
C PRO A 157 -17.38 -4.61 -6.97
N LYS A 158 -17.90 -3.41 -6.95
CA LYS A 158 -19.00 -3.04 -6.05
C LYS A 158 -20.23 -3.91 -6.31
N GLY A 159 -20.68 -4.62 -5.29
CA GLY A 159 -21.83 -5.54 -5.35
C GLY A 159 -21.48 -6.97 -5.77
N GLU A 160 -20.23 -7.26 -6.05
CA GLU A 160 -19.75 -8.61 -6.33
C GLU A 160 -19.16 -9.28 -5.09
N LYS A 161 -18.90 -10.58 -5.17
CA LYS A 161 -18.25 -11.37 -4.12
C LYS A 161 -16.87 -11.78 -4.58
N ALA A 162 -15.97 -11.94 -3.63
CA ALA A 162 -14.63 -12.42 -3.92
C ALA A 162 -14.66 -13.88 -4.39
N GLU A 163 -14.08 -14.17 -5.54
CA GLU A 163 -13.92 -15.54 -6.06
C GLU A 163 -12.57 -16.16 -5.68
N GLU A 164 -11.62 -15.32 -5.28
CA GLU A 164 -10.24 -15.72 -4.93
C GLU A 164 -9.65 -14.75 -3.94
N THR A 165 -8.58 -15.14 -3.25
CA THR A 165 -7.80 -14.24 -2.40
C THR A 165 -6.33 -14.63 -2.42
N TYR A 166 -5.49 -13.71 -1.97
CA TYR A 166 -4.07 -13.97 -1.79
C TYR A 166 -3.77 -14.26 -0.32
N VAL A 167 -3.02 -15.31 -0.08
CA VAL A 167 -2.51 -15.68 1.25
C VAL A 167 -0.99 -15.79 1.21
N VAL A 168 -0.39 -15.67 2.36
CA VAL A 168 1.05 -15.90 2.56
C VAL A 168 1.21 -17.06 3.53
N ASP A 169 2.07 -18.00 3.21
CA ASP A 169 2.56 -18.98 4.16
C ASP A 169 3.53 -18.26 5.12
N ILE A 170 3.21 -18.24 6.41
CA ILE A 170 3.94 -17.43 7.40
C ILE A 170 5.32 -18.00 7.77
N GLU A 171 5.59 -19.26 7.45
CA GLU A 171 6.89 -19.89 7.68
C GLU A 171 7.87 -19.58 6.55
N THR A 172 7.41 -19.75 5.31
CA THR A 172 8.24 -19.56 4.12
C THR A 172 8.21 -18.15 3.57
N GLY A 173 7.19 -17.37 3.92
CA GLY A 173 6.95 -16.05 3.34
C GLY A 173 6.39 -16.09 1.91
N THR A 174 6.06 -17.27 1.39
CA THR A 174 5.65 -17.47 0.00
C THR A 174 4.19 -17.05 -0.19
N PRO A 175 3.89 -16.16 -1.16
CA PRO A 175 2.51 -15.80 -1.48
C PRO A 175 1.86 -16.88 -2.35
N ASN A 176 0.60 -17.17 -2.08
CA ASN A 176 -0.21 -18.10 -2.84
C ASN A 176 -1.58 -17.48 -3.12
N LYS A 177 -2.13 -17.77 -4.30
CA LYS A 177 -3.49 -17.41 -4.67
C LYS A 177 -4.39 -18.62 -4.39
N ILE A 178 -5.45 -18.41 -3.63
CA ILE A 178 -6.41 -19.45 -3.30
C ILE A 178 -7.81 -19.08 -3.81
N PRO A 179 -8.55 -20.03 -4.39
CA PRO A 179 -9.94 -19.83 -4.74
C PRO A 179 -10.80 -19.76 -3.49
N ILE A 180 -11.82 -18.92 -3.51
CA ILE A 180 -12.86 -18.91 -2.47
C ILE A 180 -13.97 -19.85 -2.90
N LYS A 181 -14.44 -20.65 -1.96
CA LYS A 181 -15.47 -21.64 -2.21
C LYS A 181 -16.78 -20.96 -2.62
N THR A 182 -17.24 -21.23 -3.84
CA THR A 182 -18.50 -20.69 -4.39
C THR A 182 -19.64 -21.69 -4.35
N ARG A 183 -19.34 -23.00 -4.20
CA ARG A 183 -20.33 -24.07 -4.05
C ARG A 183 -20.14 -24.76 -2.70
N PHE A 184 -21.24 -24.89 -1.99
CA PHE A 184 -21.27 -25.47 -0.65
C PHE A 184 -21.91 -26.84 -0.68
N TYR A 185 -21.37 -27.75 0.11
CA TYR A 185 -21.98 -29.07 0.28
C TYR A 185 -23.33 -28.94 0.99
N PRO A 186 -24.30 -29.81 0.76
CA PRO A 186 -25.58 -29.76 1.48
C PRO A 186 -25.39 -29.68 3.00
N GLY A 187 -25.91 -28.63 3.61
CA GLY A 187 -25.75 -28.35 5.04
C GLY A 187 -24.61 -27.37 5.41
N GLU A 188 -23.70 -27.08 4.49
CA GLU A 188 -22.69 -26.02 4.71
C GLU A 188 -23.33 -24.64 4.50
N LYS A 189 -22.83 -23.65 5.25
CA LYS A 189 -23.22 -22.25 5.09
C LYS A 189 -22.16 -21.52 4.26
N GLU A 190 -22.60 -20.50 3.55
CA GLU A 190 -21.69 -19.56 2.91
C GLU A 190 -20.78 -18.90 3.97
N ILE A 191 -19.50 -18.81 3.67
CA ILE A 191 -18.50 -18.24 4.54
C ILE A 191 -17.77 -17.09 3.83
N ASP A 192 -17.33 -16.12 4.61
CA ASP A 192 -16.50 -15.02 4.12
C ASP A 192 -15.03 -15.45 3.91
N VAL A 193 -14.24 -14.57 3.33
CA VAL A 193 -12.83 -14.84 3.01
C VAL A 193 -12.02 -15.24 4.24
N ASP A 194 -12.22 -14.57 5.38
CA ASP A 194 -11.44 -14.83 6.60
C ASP A 194 -11.77 -16.21 7.17
N LYS A 195 -13.06 -16.61 7.13
CA LYS A 195 -13.48 -17.94 7.55
C LYS A 195 -12.98 -19.04 6.59
N GLU A 196 -12.92 -18.76 5.29
CA GLU A 196 -12.34 -19.71 4.34
C GLU A 196 -10.84 -19.93 4.61
N VAL A 197 -10.08 -18.89 4.86
CA VAL A 197 -8.65 -19.01 5.23
C VAL A 197 -8.51 -19.78 6.55
N LYS A 198 -9.37 -19.52 7.55
CA LYS A 198 -9.38 -20.28 8.81
C LYS A 198 -9.66 -21.76 8.56
N ARG A 199 -10.67 -22.08 7.75
CA ARG A 199 -11.01 -23.48 7.37
C ARG A 199 -9.82 -24.17 6.69
N LEU A 200 -9.14 -23.49 5.77
CA LEU A 200 -7.96 -24.05 5.10
C LEU A 200 -6.81 -24.31 6.08
N ASN A 201 -6.58 -23.44 7.05
CA ASN A 201 -5.61 -23.68 8.11
C ASN A 201 -5.97 -24.93 8.94
N GLU A 202 -7.25 -25.06 9.32
CA GLU A 202 -7.74 -26.24 10.04
C GLU A 202 -7.55 -27.53 9.24
N ASP A 203 -7.92 -27.52 7.97
CA ASP A 203 -7.80 -28.69 7.09
C ASP A 203 -6.32 -29.06 6.88
N GLN A 204 -5.46 -28.07 6.66
CA GLN A 204 -4.02 -28.29 6.48
C GLN A 204 -3.37 -28.85 7.76
N TRP A 205 -3.70 -28.28 8.91
CA TRP A 205 -3.21 -28.77 10.19
C TRP A 205 -3.64 -30.20 10.48
N LYS A 206 -4.92 -30.51 10.35
CA LYS A 206 -5.48 -31.86 10.48
C LYS A 206 -4.83 -32.86 9.53
N SER A 207 -4.60 -32.46 8.28
CA SER A 207 -3.90 -33.30 7.29
C SER A 207 -2.47 -33.62 7.73
N GLN A 208 -1.74 -32.63 8.26
CA GLN A 208 -0.38 -32.84 8.76
C GLN A 208 -0.34 -33.77 9.98
N LEU A 209 -1.27 -33.60 10.93
CA LEU A 209 -1.38 -34.50 12.10
C LEU A 209 -1.76 -35.92 11.68
N THR A 210 -2.68 -36.07 10.74
CA THR A 210 -3.08 -37.38 10.19
C THR A 210 -1.90 -38.06 9.49
N SER A 211 -1.14 -37.33 8.68
CA SER A 211 0.08 -37.83 8.03
C SER A 211 1.11 -38.31 9.04
N LEU A 212 1.37 -37.50 10.09
CA LEU A 212 2.28 -37.85 11.17
C LEU A 212 1.83 -39.12 11.91
N SER A 213 0.55 -39.18 12.28
CA SER A 213 -0.05 -40.35 12.97
C SER A 213 0.08 -41.63 12.14
N TYR A 214 -0.24 -41.53 10.83
CA TYR A 214 -0.12 -42.66 9.91
C TYR A 214 1.33 -43.12 9.78
N ALA A 215 2.27 -42.22 9.52
CA ALA A 215 3.69 -42.52 9.38
C ALA A 215 4.26 -43.17 10.65
N ALA A 216 3.89 -42.64 11.82
CA ALA A 216 4.31 -43.21 13.11
C ALA A 216 3.76 -44.60 13.31
N THR A 217 2.48 -44.83 13.03
CA THR A 217 1.84 -46.13 13.14
C THR A 217 2.49 -47.18 12.22
N MET A 218 2.75 -46.81 10.97
CA MET A 218 3.46 -47.67 10.01
C MET A 218 4.88 -47.96 10.50
N GLY A 219 5.61 -46.96 10.99
CA GLY A 219 6.95 -47.14 11.57
C GLY A 219 6.98 -48.12 12.73
N ILE A 220 6.03 -47.98 13.66
CA ILE A 220 5.90 -48.92 14.82
C ILE A 220 5.59 -50.34 14.34
N SER A 221 4.70 -50.50 13.36
CA SER A 221 4.30 -51.80 12.81
C SER A 221 5.49 -52.53 12.17
N HIS A 222 6.22 -51.85 11.27
CA HIS A 222 7.43 -52.39 10.65
C HIS A 222 8.53 -52.68 11.67
N TRP A 223 8.75 -51.79 12.63
CA TRP A 223 9.77 -52.00 13.66
C TRP A 223 9.47 -53.24 14.50
N LYS A 224 8.19 -53.49 14.92
CA LYS A 224 7.75 -54.68 15.64
C LYS A 224 7.91 -55.94 14.80
N ALA A 225 7.51 -55.89 13.53
CA ALA A 225 7.65 -57.03 12.61
C ALA A 225 9.15 -57.38 12.39
N GLY A 226 9.98 -56.37 12.15
CA GLY A 226 11.39 -56.56 11.95
C GLY A 226 12.12 -57.10 13.20
N ARG A 227 11.71 -56.68 14.40
CA ARG A 227 12.22 -57.29 15.64
C ARG A 227 11.86 -58.76 15.74
N ALA A 228 10.63 -59.14 15.47
CA ALA A 228 10.19 -60.52 15.47
C ALA A 228 10.99 -61.36 14.45
N GLU A 229 11.36 -60.80 13.30
CA GLU A 229 12.21 -61.46 12.31
C GLU A 229 13.62 -61.71 12.84
N ILE A 230 14.27 -60.74 13.49
CA ILE A 230 15.59 -60.91 14.10
C ILE A 230 15.53 -61.91 15.23
N GLU A 231 14.50 -61.84 16.09
CA GLU A 231 14.30 -62.83 17.20
C GLU A 231 14.07 -64.27 16.67
N SER A 232 13.52 -64.40 15.45
CA SER A 232 13.35 -65.69 14.77
C SER A 232 14.62 -66.21 14.09
N GLY A 233 15.76 -65.51 14.16
CA GLY A 233 17.04 -65.93 13.66
C GLY A 233 17.46 -65.32 12.31
N LYS A 234 16.74 -64.36 11.77
CA LYS A 234 17.24 -63.61 10.59
C LYS A 234 18.39 -62.73 10.98
N GLU A 235 19.46 -62.72 10.19
CA GLU A 235 20.62 -61.81 10.41
C GLU A 235 20.34 -60.35 10.09
N VAL A 236 19.45 -60.10 9.10
CA VAL A 236 19.06 -58.75 8.65
C VAL A 236 17.54 -58.70 8.41
N SER A 237 16.90 -57.68 8.89
CA SER A 237 15.50 -57.41 8.63
C SER A 237 15.31 -56.06 7.92
N LEU A 238 14.72 -56.08 6.73
CA LEU A 238 14.33 -54.87 6.00
C LEU A 238 13.26 -54.07 6.77
N ASP A 239 12.29 -54.79 7.36
CA ASP A 239 11.25 -54.20 8.16
C ASP A 239 11.78 -53.43 9.36
N LEU A 240 12.80 -53.98 10.05
CA LEU A 240 13.45 -53.28 11.15
C LEU A 240 14.07 -51.96 10.68
N HIS A 241 14.75 -51.99 9.53
CA HIS A 241 15.36 -50.75 8.95
C HIS A 241 14.30 -49.73 8.52
N VAL A 242 13.27 -50.18 7.84
CA VAL A 242 12.13 -49.32 7.43
C VAL A 242 11.45 -48.70 8.64
N GLY A 243 11.14 -49.52 9.65
CA GLY A 243 10.49 -49.06 10.87
C GLY A 243 11.30 -47.99 11.61
N ARG A 244 12.62 -48.20 11.75
CA ARG A 244 13.53 -47.20 12.36
C ARG A 244 13.51 -45.87 11.61
N ASN A 245 13.54 -45.90 10.28
CA ASN A 245 13.50 -44.67 9.47
C ASN A 245 12.16 -43.94 9.61
N TYR A 246 11.04 -44.65 9.52
CA TYR A 246 9.73 -44.03 9.71
C TYR A 246 9.55 -43.38 11.09
N ILE A 247 9.98 -44.05 12.16
CA ILE A 247 9.90 -43.49 13.52
C ILE A 247 10.77 -42.23 13.64
N SER A 248 12.02 -42.31 13.13
CA SER A 248 12.93 -41.16 13.17
C SER A 248 12.45 -39.98 12.37
N ASP A 249 11.85 -40.22 11.18
CA ASP A 249 11.28 -39.18 10.33
C ASP A 249 10.01 -38.57 10.95
N SER A 250 9.15 -39.41 11.55
CA SER A 250 7.97 -38.95 12.28
C SER A 250 8.36 -38.07 13.47
N TYR A 251 9.43 -38.43 14.21
CA TYR A 251 9.94 -37.61 15.30
C TYR A 251 10.45 -36.24 14.80
N ARG A 252 11.14 -36.21 13.65
CA ARG A 252 11.57 -34.96 13.01
C ARG A 252 10.38 -34.12 12.53
N GLN A 253 9.35 -34.77 11.99
CA GLN A 253 8.12 -34.08 11.58
C GLN A 253 7.38 -33.50 12.79
N LEU A 254 7.24 -34.24 13.88
CA LEU A 254 6.67 -33.76 15.13
C LEU A 254 7.37 -32.48 15.61
N LYS A 255 8.70 -32.49 15.59
CA LYS A 255 9.50 -31.31 16.00
C LYS A 255 9.16 -30.09 15.15
N ARG A 256 9.07 -30.24 13.83
CA ARG A 256 8.66 -29.13 12.94
C ARG A 256 7.24 -28.63 13.26
N LEU A 257 6.30 -29.53 13.48
CA LEU A 257 4.92 -29.16 13.86
C LEU A 257 4.86 -28.43 15.19
N TYR A 258 5.69 -28.86 16.16
CA TYR A 258 5.84 -28.16 17.44
C TYR A 258 6.35 -26.73 17.23
N ASP A 259 7.41 -26.56 16.44
CA ASP A 259 8.00 -25.24 16.16
C ASP A 259 6.96 -24.32 15.47
N THR A 260 6.17 -24.86 14.53
CA THR A 260 5.07 -24.13 13.88
C THR A 260 4.00 -23.71 14.89
N ALA A 261 3.52 -24.63 15.72
CA ALA A 261 2.49 -24.34 16.73
C ALA A 261 2.99 -23.32 17.77
N TYR A 262 4.21 -23.51 18.28
CA TYR A 262 4.81 -22.63 19.26
C TYR A 262 5.02 -21.21 18.72
N ASN A 263 5.52 -21.09 17.50
CA ASN A 263 5.72 -19.80 16.85
C ASN A 263 4.39 -19.08 16.60
N ALA A 264 3.35 -19.80 16.17
CA ALA A 264 2.03 -19.23 15.94
C ALA A 264 1.43 -18.70 17.24
N VAL A 265 1.44 -19.50 18.31
CA VAL A 265 0.92 -19.12 19.63
C VAL A 265 1.74 -17.96 20.26
N SER A 266 3.08 -18.02 20.17
CA SER A 266 3.94 -17.01 20.80
C SER A 266 3.91 -15.65 20.11
N LYS A 267 3.59 -15.60 18.82
CA LYS A 267 3.52 -14.35 18.04
C LYS A 267 2.11 -13.75 18.02
N ASN A 268 1.10 -14.51 18.43
CA ASN A 268 -0.29 -14.04 18.44
C ASN A 268 -0.60 -13.41 19.80
N GLU A 269 -0.72 -12.09 19.86
CA GLU A 269 -1.09 -11.35 21.09
C GLU A 269 -2.45 -11.76 21.68
N ASN A 270 -3.32 -12.34 20.85
CA ASN A 270 -4.66 -12.80 21.24
C ASN A 270 -4.71 -14.33 21.46
N ALA A 271 -3.58 -15.02 21.43
CA ALA A 271 -3.55 -16.46 21.67
C ALA A 271 -4.01 -16.79 23.09
N ASN A 272 -4.69 -17.93 23.23
CA ASN A 272 -5.07 -18.43 24.55
C ASN A 272 -3.80 -18.72 25.38
N PRO A 273 -3.63 -18.13 26.57
CA PRO A 273 -2.47 -18.39 27.42
C PRO A 273 -2.29 -19.86 27.80
N GLU A 274 -3.39 -20.64 27.86
CA GLU A 274 -3.32 -22.08 28.14
C GLU A 274 -2.62 -22.85 27.02
N ASP A 275 -2.79 -22.44 25.76
CA ASP A 275 -2.13 -23.10 24.62
C ASP A 275 -0.61 -23.01 24.74
N LYS A 276 -0.11 -21.82 25.12
CA LYS A 276 1.32 -21.64 25.36
C LYS A 276 1.83 -22.52 26.51
N LYS A 277 1.06 -22.60 27.59
CA LYS A 277 1.42 -23.45 28.74
C LYS A 277 1.45 -24.93 28.35
N ILE A 278 0.46 -25.40 27.58
CA ILE A 278 0.41 -26.78 27.06
C ILE A 278 1.68 -27.09 26.24
N LEU A 279 2.09 -26.17 25.37
CA LEU A 279 3.29 -26.34 24.54
C LEU A 279 4.58 -26.28 25.37
N ASP A 280 4.69 -25.35 26.33
CA ASP A 280 5.82 -25.25 27.24
C ASP A 280 5.98 -26.49 28.11
N ASP A 281 4.90 -27.06 28.62
CA ASP A 281 4.92 -28.28 29.43
C ASP A 281 5.33 -29.51 28.59
N PHE A 282 4.85 -29.59 27.34
CA PHE A 282 5.32 -30.60 26.41
C PHE A 282 6.80 -30.46 26.10
N TYR A 283 7.32 -29.25 25.86
CA TYR A 283 8.75 -29.00 25.65
C TYR A 283 9.61 -29.50 26.81
N LYS A 284 9.24 -29.13 28.04
CA LYS A 284 9.96 -29.57 29.25
C LYS A 284 10.02 -31.10 29.41
N LYS A 285 8.95 -31.79 28.96
CA LYS A 285 8.91 -33.27 28.96
C LYS A 285 9.89 -33.82 27.93
N VAL A 286 9.86 -33.29 26.69
CA VAL A 286 10.74 -33.73 25.61
C VAL A 286 12.21 -33.43 25.95
N GLU A 287 12.49 -32.27 26.54
CA GLU A 287 13.87 -31.86 26.92
C GLU A 287 14.55 -32.89 27.83
N LYS A 288 13.83 -33.45 28.80
CA LYS A 288 14.35 -34.47 29.71
C LYS A 288 14.76 -35.77 29.03
N GLU A 289 14.08 -36.11 27.92
CA GLU A 289 14.28 -37.37 27.20
C GLU A 289 15.21 -37.20 25.99
N SER A 290 15.43 -35.95 25.52
CA SER A 290 16.15 -35.65 24.28
C SER A 290 17.61 -36.04 24.31
N ASP A 291 18.34 -35.82 25.43
CA ASP A 291 19.76 -36.14 25.57
C ASP A 291 20.06 -37.61 25.30
N GLN A 292 19.15 -38.50 25.73
CA GLN A 292 19.33 -39.93 25.58
C GLN A 292 19.07 -40.36 24.14
N ILE A 293 18.06 -39.76 23.49
CA ILE A 293 17.75 -39.96 22.07
C ILE A 293 18.93 -39.53 21.20
N TRP A 294 19.53 -38.39 21.47
CA TRP A 294 20.66 -37.86 20.70
C TRP A 294 21.94 -38.68 20.82
N ARG A 295 22.19 -39.30 21.99
CA ARG A 295 23.40 -40.14 22.20
C ARG A 295 23.37 -41.41 21.36
N ASN A 296 22.21 -42.06 21.19
CA ASN A 296 22.06 -43.27 20.40
C ASN A 296 20.69 -43.33 19.71
N PRO A 297 20.47 -42.57 18.63
CA PRO A 297 19.14 -42.41 18.02
C PRO A 297 18.56 -43.67 17.39
N HIS A 298 19.36 -44.67 17.13
CA HIS A 298 18.93 -45.93 16.49
C HIS A 298 18.79 -47.09 17.48
N SER A 299 18.99 -46.87 18.76
CA SER A 299 18.74 -47.90 19.77
C SER A 299 17.26 -48.14 19.95
N ASP A 300 16.88 -49.36 20.29
CA ASP A 300 15.49 -49.70 20.55
C ASP A 300 14.87 -48.86 21.67
N GLU A 301 15.67 -48.51 22.69
CA GLU A 301 15.26 -47.63 23.78
C GLU A 301 14.93 -46.20 23.25
N SER A 302 15.78 -45.66 22.39
CA SER A 302 15.54 -44.34 21.77
C SER A 302 14.32 -44.34 20.85
N LEU A 303 14.11 -45.39 20.07
CA LEU A 303 12.95 -45.57 19.22
C LEU A 303 11.65 -45.64 20.03
N LEU A 304 11.65 -46.37 21.13
CA LEU A 304 10.48 -46.44 22.04
C LEU A 304 10.18 -45.04 22.66
N LYS A 305 11.21 -44.30 23.04
CA LYS A 305 11.03 -42.92 23.54
C LYS A 305 10.50 -42.00 22.46
N MET A 306 11.06 -42.05 21.25
CA MET A 306 10.55 -41.25 20.13
C MET A 306 9.08 -41.55 19.88
N THR A 307 8.68 -42.83 19.86
CA THR A 307 7.28 -43.24 19.67
C THR A 307 6.37 -42.62 20.72
N LYS A 308 6.76 -42.72 22.00
CA LYS A 308 6.00 -42.14 23.10
C LYS A 308 5.89 -40.63 23.00
N ILE A 309 6.98 -39.94 22.63
CA ILE A 309 6.96 -38.49 22.42
C ILE A 309 6.05 -38.12 21.26
N ILE A 310 6.00 -38.90 20.18
CA ILE A 310 5.09 -38.68 19.05
C ILE A 310 3.63 -38.80 19.50
N GLU A 311 3.27 -39.84 20.25
CA GLU A 311 1.93 -40.02 20.79
C GLU A 311 1.52 -38.88 21.74
N ASP A 312 2.41 -38.51 22.65
CA ASP A 312 2.21 -37.37 23.56
C ASP A 312 2.07 -36.04 22.80
N GLY A 313 2.88 -35.84 21.73
CA GLY A 313 2.81 -34.66 20.89
C GLY A 313 1.50 -34.54 20.13
N LEU A 314 1.04 -35.63 19.50
CA LEU A 314 -0.29 -35.68 18.85
C LEU A 314 -1.41 -35.34 19.83
N THR A 315 -1.36 -35.92 21.04
CA THR A 315 -2.34 -35.62 22.11
C THR A 315 -2.24 -34.16 22.58
N THR A 316 -1.05 -33.58 22.58
CA THR A 316 -0.80 -32.18 22.95
C THR A 316 -1.38 -31.23 21.91
N PHE A 317 -1.17 -31.50 20.63
CA PHE A 317 -1.71 -30.68 19.54
C PHE A 317 -3.24 -30.74 19.43
N ASP A 318 -3.84 -31.87 19.77
CA ASP A 318 -5.30 -32.02 19.81
C ASP A 318 -5.97 -31.21 20.93
N LYS A 319 -5.20 -30.81 21.94
CA LYS A 319 -5.68 -29.97 23.07
C LYS A 319 -5.58 -28.47 22.80
N LEU A 320 -4.93 -28.04 21.72
CA LEU A 320 -4.86 -26.63 21.40
C LEU A 320 -6.24 -26.09 21.09
N SER A 321 -6.55 -24.90 21.60
CA SER A 321 -7.85 -24.24 21.44
C SER A 321 -8.15 -23.90 19.98
N GLU A 322 -7.14 -23.55 19.22
CA GLU A 322 -7.20 -23.27 17.79
C GLU A 322 -5.97 -23.86 17.07
N PRO A 323 -6.13 -24.32 15.83
CA PRO A 323 -5.01 -24.77 15.01
C PRO A 323 -4.06 -23.58 14.72
N PRO A 324 -2.75 -23.84 14.54
CA PRO A 324 -1.81 -22.80 14.15
C PRO A 324 -2.21 -22.12 12.84
N GLU A 325 -2.09 -20.80 12.80
CA GLU A 325 -2.24 -20.03 11.58
C GLU A 325 -1.01 -20.27 10.70
N ILE A 326 -1.15 -21.06 9.64
CA ILE A 326 -0.10 -21.38 8.65
C ILE A 326 -0.22 -20.44 7.47
N LEU A 327 -1.44 -20.23 7.00
CA LEU A 327 -1.78 -19.31 5.93
C LEU A 327 -2.43 -18.07 6.52
N LYS A 328 -1.94 -16.91 6.15
CA LYS A 328 -2.52 -15.61 6.51
C LYS A 328 -2.85 -14.82 5.26
N ARG A 329 -3.95 -14.10 5.25
CA ARG A 329 -4.24 -13.18 4.14
C ARG A 329 -3.06 -12.23 3.93
N ILE A 330 -2.67 -12.04 2.66
CA ILE A 330 -1.49 -11.26 2.31
C ILE A 330 -1.61 -9.79 2.76
N ASP A 331 -2.80 -9.22 2.65
CA ASP A 331 -3.11 -7.86 3.10
C ASP A 331 -2.94 -7.72 4.62
N LYS A 332 -3.45 -8.68 5.42
CA LYS A 332 -3.29 -8.69 6.89
C LYS A 332 -1.84 -8.88 7.32
N PHE A 333 -1.12 -9.76 6.61
CA PHE A 333 0.31 -9.98 6.87
C PHE A 333 1.13 -8.74 6.55
N ALA A 334 0.91 -8.15 5.36
CA ALA A 334 1.61 -6.95 4.92
C ALA A 334 1.28 -5.74 5.80
N GLU A 335 0.02 -5.57 6.24
CA GLU A 335 -0.41 -4.55 7.18
C GLU A 335 0.43 -4.57 8.47
N ASP A 336 0.60 -5.75 9.08
CA ASP A 336 1.39 -5.90 10.29
C ASP A 336 2.85 -5.46 10.07
N LYS A 337 3.46 -5.86 8.94
CA LYS A 337 4.85 -5.53 8.62
C LYS A 337 5.03 -4.07 8.21
N THR A 338 4.11 -3.52 7.41
CA THR A 338 4.08 -2.12 7.00
C THR A 338 3.98 -1.20 8.22
N THR A 339 3.04 -1.48 9.12
CA THR A 339 2.84 -0.66 10.33
C THR A 339 4.02 -0.76 11.31
N GLU A 340 4.69 -1.92 11.39
CA GLU A 340 5.94 -2.07 12.14
C GLU A 340 7.06 -1.19 11.55
N THR A 341 7.20 -1.19 10.23
CA THR A 341 8.21 -0.38 9.53
C THR A 341 7.97 1.12 9.74
N PHE A 342 6.75 1.61 9.55
CA PHE A 342 6.43 3.01 9.79
C PHE A 342 6.64 3.42 11.25
N ALA A 343 6.29 2.56 12.20
CA ALA A 343 6.55 2.81 13.63
C ALA A 343 8.06 2.91 13.93
N ASN A 344 8.88 2.06 13.30
CA ASN A 344 10.34 2.08 13.46
C ASN A 344 10.96 3.34 12.85
N VAL A 345 10.49 3.76 11.66
CA VAL A 345 10.91 5.01 11.02
C VAL A 345 10.55 6.20 11.89
N ALA A 346 9.33 6.22 12.47
CA ALA A 346 8.89 7.27 13.39
C ALA A 346 9.72 7.29 14.68
N MET A 347 10.08 6.13 15.24
CA MET A 347 10.98 6.04 16.39
C MET A 347 12.36 6.63 16.09
N ASN A 348 12.93 6.29 14.94
CA ASN A 348 14.20 6.87 14.50
C ASN A 348 14.10 8.39 14.36
N THR A 349 13.01 8.86 13.74
CA THR A 349 12.74 10.30 13.53
C THR A 349 12.61 11.03 14.88
N TYR A 350 11.83 10.49 15.81
CA TYR A 350 11.71 11.02 17.16
C TYR A 350 13.07 11.12 17.87
N ASN A 351 13.82 10.03 17.92
CA ASN A 351 15.10 9.97 18.60
C ASN A 351 16.17 10.89 17.97
N LYS A 352 16.14 11.03 16.65
CA LYS A 352 17.13 11.85 15.92
C LYS A 352 16.85 13.35 15.98
N PHE A 353 15.59 13.72 15.97
CA PHE A 353 15.16 15.12 15.86
C PHE A 353 14.40 15.60 17.10
N THR A 354 13.20 15.10 17.37
CA THR A 354 12.31 15.63 18.41
C THR A 354 12.94 15.58 19.80
N LYS A 355 13.50 14.44 20.18
CA LYS A 355 14.19 14.24 21.47
C LYS A 355 15.38 15.19 21.67
N LYS A 356 15.93 15.70 20.57
CA LYS A 356 17.03 16.68 20.58
C LYS A 356 16.56 18.15 20.41
N GLY A 357 15.26 18.40 20.55
CA GLY A 357 14.67 19.74 20.41
C GLY A 357 14.65 20.30 18.99
N LYS A 358 14.84 19.45 17.96
CA LYS A 358 14.79 19.86 16.56
C LYS A 358 13.39 19.63 15.99
N LYS A 359 13.03 20.42 14.98
CA LYS A 359 11.83 20.17 14.18
C LYS A 359 12.00 18.86 13.38
N ALA A 360 11.07 17.96 13.53
CA ALA A 360 11.12 16.66 12.86
C ALA A 360 10.32 16.68 11.56
N PRO A 361 10.78 15.99 10.49
CA PRO A 361 9.94 15.70 9.34
C PRO A 361 8.71 14.90 9.73
N ILE A 362 7.61 15.08 8.98
CA ILE A 362 6.35 14.35 9.17
C ILE A 362 6.33 13.19 8.19
N ILE A 363 6.10 11.99 8.69
CA ILE A 363 5.93 10.79 7.88
C ILE A 363 4.49 10.78 7.38
N CYS A 364 4.29 11.01 6.10
CA CYS A 364 2.99 11.03 5.45
C CYS A 364 2.83 9.78 4.62
N ILE A 365 1.85 8.94 4.96
CA ILE A 365 1.58 7.67 4.28
C ILE A 365 0.54 7.94 3.21
N GLU A 366 0.83 7.55 1.98
CA GLU A 366 0.02 7.84 0.81
C GLU A 366 -0.75 6.62 0.33
N ASN A 367 -1.98 6.85 -0.12
CA ASN A 367 -2.77 5.85 -0.84
C ASN A 367 -2.20 5.64 -2.25
N PRO A 368 -1.74 4.43 -2.62
CA PRO A 368 -1.37 4.14 -4.00
C PRO A 368 -2.61 4.14 -4.90
N PRO A 369 -2.43 4.16 -6.24
CA PRO A 369 -3.55 4.11 -7.18
C PRO A 369 -4.47 2.92 -6.92
N ALA A 370 -5.77 3.18 -6.76
CA ALA A 370 -6.73 2.15 -6.38
C ALA A 370 -6.74 0.99 -7.37
N GLY A 371 -6.61 -0.22 -6.85
CA GLY A 371 -6.57 -1.46 -7.63
C GLY A 371 -5.17 -1.86 -8.15
N THR A 372 -4.12 -1.09 -7.91
CA THR A 372 -2.74 -1.47 -8.26
C THR A 372 -2.08 -2.26 -7.14
N THR A 373 -1.97 -1.66 -5.97
CA THR A 373 -1.38 -2.29 -4.78
C THR A 373 -2.31 -2.17 -3.58
N ALA A 374 -2.03 -2.90 -2.50
CA ALA A 374 -2.83 -2.90 -1.28
C ALA A 374 -2.86 -1.54 -0.58
N PHE A 375 -3.78 -1.37 0.35
CA PHE A 375 -3.94 -0.19 1.22
C PHE A 375 -4.22 1.11 0.45
N ASN A 376 -5.08 1.03 -0.55
CA ASN A 376 -5.36 2.12 -1.48
C ASN A 376 -6.65 2.88 -1.18
N THR A 377 -7.44 2.47 -0.18
CA THR A 377 -8.65 3.17 0.25
C THR A 377 -8.40 4.06 1.47
N GLY A 378 -9.32 5.00 1.74
CA GLY A 378 -9.26 5.82 2.94
C GLY A 378 -9.39 5.00 4.24
N GLU A 379 -10.15 3.91 4.20
CA GLU A 379 -10.29 2.98 5.33
C GLU A 379 -9.00 2.23 5.60
N ASP A 380 -8.35 1.68 4.55
CA ASP A 380 -7.08 0.99 4.68
C ASP A 380 -5.99 1.93 5.22
N LEU A 381 -5.89 3.12 4.62
CA LEU A 381 -4.87 4.10 4.98
C LEU A 381 -5.06 4.57 6.44
N LYS A 382 -6.30 4.83 6.85
CA LYS A 382 -6.62 5.13 8.26
C LYS A 382 -6.10 4.04 9.18
N LYS A 383 -6.37 2.78 8.86
CA LYS A 383 -5.96 1.63 9.67
C LYS A 383 -4.44 1.52 9.77
N ILE A 384 -3.73 1.66 8.63
CA ILE A 384 -2.26 1.68 8.62
C ILE A 384 -1.71 2.79 9.52
N ILE A 385 -2.29 3.99 9.48
CA ILE A 385 -1.85 5.12 10.30
C ILE A 385 -2.12 4.85 11.79
N GLU A 386 -3.33 4.41 12.14
CA GLU A 386 -3.71 4.15 13.53
C GLU A 386 -2.84 3.05 14.16
N GLU A 387 -2.63 1.93 13.48
CA GLU A 387 -1.77 0.85 13.97
C GLU A 387 -0.29 1.24 14.01
N SER A 388 0.20 2.03 13.04
CA SER A 388 1.56 2.57 13.07
C SER A 388 1.77 3.50 14.29
N ARG A 389 0.80 4.38 14.56
CA ARG A 389 0.81 5.26 15.74
C ARG A 389 0.79 4.46 17.04
N LYS A 390 -0.07 3.45 17.13
CA LYS A 390 -0.18 2.57 18.30
C LYS A 390 1.15 1.86 18.58
N LYS A 391 1.75 1.21 17.57
CA LYS A 391 3.06 0.56 17.70
C LYS A 391 4.16 1.55 18.09
N PHE A 392 4.13 2.76 17.56
CA PHE A 392 5.06 3.83 17.94
C PHE A 392 4.88 4.25 19.41
N VAL A 393 3.65 4.47 19.86
CA VAL A 393 3.31 4.81 21.26
C VAL A 393 3.80 3.72 22.21
N ASP A 394 3.57 2.45 21.90
CA ASP A 394 4.01 1.34 22.73
C ASP A 394 5.56 1.25 22.81
N LYS A 395 6.26 1.54 21.72
CA LYS A 395 7.73 1.62 21.71
C LYS A 395 8.24 2.78 22.57
N LEU A 396 7.66 3.98 22.45
CA LEU A 396 8.04 5.13 23.26
C LEU A 396 7.72 4.93 24.76
N ALA A 397 6.59 4.31 25.07
CA ALA A 397 6.23 3.98 26.45
C ALA A 397 7.24 3.01 27.10
N LYS A 398 7.79 2.05 26.32
CA LYS A 398 8.88 1.17 26.77
C LYS A 398 10.19 1.92 27.01
N GLU A 399 10.43 3.06 26.33
CA GLU A 399 11.55 3.97 26.60
C GLU A 399 11.28 4.96 27.77
N GLY A 400 10.16 4.85 28.45
CA GLY A 400 9.82 5.66 29.63
C GLY A 400 9.09 6.97 29.33
N VAL A 401 8.65 7.21 28.10
CA VAL A 401 7.82 8.36 27.74
C VAL A 401 6.36 8.10 28.17
N SER A 402 5.69 9.09 28.75
CA SER A 402 4.28 8.92 29.13
C SER A 402 3.40 8.64 27.91
N ARG A 403 2.39 7.78 28.05
CA ARG A 403 1.50 7.45 26.94
C ARG A 403 0.81 8.67 26.32
N SER A 404 0.45 9.66 27.13
CA SER A 404 -0.17 10.92 26.65
C SER A 404 0.80 11.72 25.77
N GLU A 405 2.07 11.83 26.17
CA GLU A 405 3.08 12.51 25.36
C GLU A 405 3.41 11.70 24.09
N ALA A 406 3.55 10.38 24.23
CA ALA A 406 3.77 9.49 23.10
C ALA A 406 2.65 9.60 22.05
N GLN A 407 1.38 9.71 22.49
CA GLN A 407 0.24 9.90 21.59
C GLN A 407 0.33 11.23 20.82
N LYS A 408 0.65 12.32 21.50
CA LYS A 408 0.85 13.63 20.84
C LYS A 408 1.96 13.57 19.79
N GLN A 409 3.07 12.91 20.13
CA GLN A 409 4.17 12.72 19.20
C GLN A 409 3.77 11.85 18.00
N ALA A 410 2.98 10.80 18.20
CA ALA A 410 2.45 9.96 17.13
C ALA A 410 1.58 10.76 16.15
N GLU A 411 0.70 11.61 16.66
CA GLU A 411 -0.19 12.48 15.87
C GLU A 411 0.58 13.57 15.09
N GLN A 412 1.69 14.03 15.65
CA GLN A 412 2.55 15.01 14.99
C GLN A 412 3.41 14.39 13.90
N LEU A 413 3.97 13.19 14.15
CA LEU A 413 4.98 12.57 13.30
C LEU A 413 4.41 11.67 12.19
N ILE A 414 3.19 11.13 12.36
CA ILE A 414 2.61 10.19 11.40
C ILE A 414 1.24 10.72 10.94
N GLY A 415 1.07 10.85 9.63
CA GLY A 415 -0.19 11.27 9.03
C GLY A 415 -0.36 10.71 7.63
N ALA A 416 -1.33 11.25 6.88
CA ALA A 416 -1.61 10.88 5.50
C ALA A 416 -1.13 11.93 4.51
N THR A 417 -0.58 11.48 3.39
CA THR A 417 -0.71 12.15 2.10
C THR A 417 -1.94 11.56 1.42
N TRP A 418 -2.84 12.41 0.96
CA TRP A 418 -4.03 11.98 0.24
C TRP A 418 -3.92 12.39 -1.22
N ASP A 419 -3.72 11.40 -2.11
CA ASP A 419 -3.79 11.62 -3.55
C ASP A 419 -5.22 11.42 -4.04
N VAL A 420 -5.75 12.49 -4.64
CA VAL A 420 -7.15 12.54 -5.07
C VAL A 420 -7.40 11.81 -6.39
N GLY A 421 -6.39 11.71 -7.24
CA GLY A 421 -6.47 10.95 -8.48
C GLY A 421 -6.35 9.45 -8.23
N HIS A 422 -5.50 9.05 -7.30
CA HIS A 422 -5.36 7.64 -6.93
C HIS A 422 -6.67 7.03 -6.46
N ILE A 423 -7.40 7.73 -5.59
CA ILE A 423 -8.69 7.22 -5.10
C ILE A 423 -9.80 7.27 -6.15
N ASN A 424 -9.72 8.19 -7.13
CA ASN A 424 -10.71 8.26 -8.22
C ASN A 424 -10.73 6.98 -9.06
N MET A 425 -9.65 6.22 -9.10
CA MET A 425 -9.57 4.93 -9.81
C MET A 425 -10.51 3.84 -9.24
N LEU A 426 -11.13 4.05 -8.07
CA LEU A 426 -12.21 3.19 -7.59
C LEU A 426 -13.38 3.11 -8.58
N ARG A 427 -13.55 4.11 -9.45
CA ARG A 427 -14.60 4.12 -10.48
C ARG A 427 -14.49 2.92 -11.43
N LYS A 428 -13.29 2.46 -11.73
CA LYS A 428 -13.03 1.26 -12.54
C LYS A 428 -13.71 0.02 -11.97
N TYR A 429 -13.89 -0.01 -10.65
CA TYR A 429 -14.52 -1.12 -9.92
C TYR A 429 -15.99 -0.86 -9.57
N GLY A 430 -16.65 0.09 -10.28
CA GLY A 430 -18.06 0.37 -10.11
C GLY A 430 -18.42 1.24 -8.91
N TYR A 431 -17.45 1.83 -8.23
CA TYR A 431 -17.69 2.78 -7.15
C TYR A 431 -18.12 4.14 -7.69
N SER A 432 -19.06 4.77 -7.01
CA SER A 432 -19.59 6.08 -7.39
C SER A 432 -18.72 7.20 -6.82
N GLU A 433 -18.95 8.42 -7.32
CA GLU A 433 -18.37 9.65 -6.79
C GLU A 433 -18.62 9.82 -5.27
N LYS A 434 -19.83 9.48 -4.82
CA LYS A 434 -20.15 9.51 -3.39
C LYS A 434 -19.27 8.59 -2.55
N ASP A 435 -18.92 7.43 -3.08
CA ASP A 435 -18.02 6.50 -2.41
C ASP A 435 -16.61 7.10 -2.28
N ILE A 436 -16.13 7.79 -3.33
CA ILE A 436 -14.82 8.47 -3.33
C ILE A 436 -14.80 9.59 -2.28
N ILE A 437 -15.86 10.40 -2.23
CA ILE A 437 -16.00 11.47 -1.24
C ILE A 437 -16.05 10.89 0.20
N GLU A 438 -16.72 9.76 0.41
CA GLU A 438 -16.76 9.11 1.72
C GLU A 438 -15.37 8.59 2.14
N GLN A 439 -14.60 8.01 1.22
CA GLN A 439 -13.20 7.62 1.50
C GLN A 439 -12.36 8.84 1.92
N THR A 440 -12.53 9.98 1.25
CA THR A 440 -11.86 11.23 1.64
C THR A 440 -12.27 11.68 3.05
N LYS A 441 -13.55 11.62 3.39
CA LYS A 441 -14.05 12.01 4.71
C LYS A 441 -13.46 11.14 5.83
N ILE A 442 -13.25 9.85 5.57
CA ILE A 442 -12.66 8.91 6.52
C ILE A 442 -11.21 9.28 6.82
N ILE A 443 -10.41 9.65 5.82
CA ILE A 443 -8.99 9.95 5.98
C ILE A 443 -8.69 11.40 6.35
N ALA A 444 -9.62 12.32 6.13
CA ALA A 444 -9.44 13.75 6.35
C ALA A 444 -8.86 14.13 7.74
N PRO A 445 -9.25 13.48 8.87
CA PRO A 445 -8.66 13.78 10.18
C PRO A 445 -7.16 13.48 10.30
N PHE A 446 -6.64 12.63 9.43
CA PHE A 446 -5.24 12.20 9.42
C PHE A 446 -4.40 12.90 8.38
N THR A 447 -5.03 13.63 7.45
CA THR A 447 -4.37 14.24 6.30
C THR A 447 -3.44 15.38 6.74
N LYS A 448 -2.19 15.31 6.33
CA LYS A 448 -1.14 16.31 6.54
C LYS A 448 -0.68 16.92 5.22
N HIS A 449 -0.87 16.22 4.12
CA HIS A 449 -0.45 16.61 2.79
C HIS A 449 -1.46 16.11 1.75
N VAL A 450 -1.54 16.78 0.60
CA VAL A 450 -2.47 16.41 -0.49
C VAL A 450 -1.73 16.46 -1.81
N HIS A 451 -1.88 15.40 -2.59
CA HIS A 451 -1.51 15.38 -4.00
C HIS A 451 -2.75 15.60 -4.86
N LEU A 452 -2.58 16.48 -5.83
CA LEU A 452 -3.60 16.84 -6.79
C LEU A 452 -3.20 16.26 -8.14
N SER A 453 -3.84 15.18 -8.51
CA SER A 453 -3.76 14.59 -9.84
C SER A 453 -5.15 14.34 -10.38
N ASP A 454 -5.35 14.44 -11.67
CA ASP A 454 -6.64 14.20 -12.32
C ASP A 454 -6.58 12.98 -13.24
N ASN A 455 -7.70 12.32 -13.41
CA ASN A 455 -7.87 11.20 -14.33
C ASN A 455 -9.37 10.95 -14.56
N PHE A 456 -9.70 9.99 -15.42
CA PHE A 456 -11.09 9.60 -15.70
C PHE A 456 -11.58 8.40 -14.87
N GLY A 457 -10.80 7.98 -13.86
CA GLY A 457 -11.14 6.86 -12.98
C GLY A 457 -10.90 5.48 -13.57
N MET A 458 -10.25 5.38 -14.74
CA MET A 458 -9.97 4.10 -15.42
C MET A 458 -8.50 3.73 -15.39
N GLU A 459 -7.62 4.71 -15.56
CA GLU A 459 -6.18 4.55 -15.62
C GLU A 459 -5.49 5.65 -14.80
N HIS A 460 -4.29 5.34 -14.31
CA HIS A 460 -3.45 6.27 -13.57
C HIS A 460 -2.72 7.20 -14.55
N THR A 461 -3.40 8.24 -15.01
CA THR A 461 -2.87 9.15 -16.05
C THR A 461 -2.19 10.40 -15.50
N GLU A 462 -2.36 10.73 -14.23
CA GLU A 462 -1.77 11.91 -13.57
C GLU A 462 -1.90 13.19 -14.41
N LEU A 463 -3.12 13.51 -14.81
CA LEU A 463 -3.40 14.74 -15.54
C LEU A 463 -3.34 15.95 -14.60
N PRO A 464 -3.01 17.14 -15.11
CA PRO A 464 -3.26 18.39 -14.39
C PRO A 464 -4.73 18.51 -14.00
N MET A 465 -5.02 19.13 -12.86
CA MET A 465 -6.38 19.31 -12.38
C MET A 465 -7.28 20.01 -13.42
N GLY A 466 -8.48 19.50 -13.57
CA GLY A 466 -9.47 20.00 -14.52
C GLY A 466 -9.44 19.32 -15.88
N MET A 467 -8.54 18.38 -16.08
CA MET A 467 -8.45 17.60 -17.33
C MET A 467 -9.08 16.22 -17.24
N GLY A 468 -9.55 15.81 -16.07
CA GLY A 468 -10.22 14.54 -15.79
C GLY A 468 -11.61 14.72 -15.17
N ASN A 469 -11.98 13.83 -14.26
CA ASN A 469 -13.28 13.83 -13.58
C ASN A 469 -13.20 13.59 -12.07
N VAL A 470 -12.07 13.90 -11.44
CA VAL A 470 -11.93 13.85 -9.99
C VAL A 470 -12.87 14.90 -9.36
N PRO A 471 -13.71 14.53 -8.37
CA PRO A 471 -14.61 15.47 -7.68
C PRO A 471 -13.83 16.35 -6.69
N ILE A 472 -12.91 17.15 -7.21
CA ILE A 472 -11.92 17.88 -6.41
C ILE A 472 -12.57 18.88 -5.44
N LYS A 473 -13.66 19.53 -5.86
CA LYS A 473 -14.36 20.51 -5.03
C LYS A 473 -14.91 19.86 -3.76
N GLU A 474 -15.66 18.79 -3.92
CA GLU A 474 -16.26 18.04 -2.83
C GLU A 474 -15.19 17.41 -1.92
N ILE A 475 -14.12 16.91 -2.52
CA ILE A 475 -12.97 16.38 -1.78
C ILE A 475 -12.34 17.49 -0.90
N MET A 476 -12.09 18.67 -1.48
CA MET A 476 -11.50 19.79 -0.75
C MET A 476 -12.43 20.34 0.33
N GLU A 477 -13.75 20.33 0.10
CA GLU A 477 -14.72 20.66 1.15
C GLU A 477 -14.60 19.70 2.34
N LYS A 478 -14.56 18.39 2.09
CA LYS A 478 -14.44 17.39 3.18
C LYS A 478 -13.13 17.50 3.94
N LEU A 479 -12.04 17.80 3.28
CA LEU A 479 -10.76 18.08 3.93
C LEU A 479 -10.83 19.38 4.75
N GLY A 480 -11.42 20.45 4.20
CA GLY A 480 -11.61 21.75 4.86
C GLY A 480 -12.51 21.66 6.09
N GLU A 481 -13.60 20.90 6.07
CA GLU A 481 -14.49 20.65 7.21
C GLU A 481 -13.72 20.07 8.43
N LYS A 482 -12.63 19.36 8.19
CA LYS A 482 -11.74 18.80 9.21
C LYS A 482 -10.54 19.70 9.56
N GLY A 483 -10.54 20.92 9.02
CA GLY A 483 -9.53 21.94 9.34
C GLY A 483 -8.22 21.78 8.56
N TYR A 484 -8.21 21.05 7.45
CA TYR A 484 -7.03 20.93 6.61
C TYR A 484 -6.68 22.29 5.97
N LYS A 485 -5.45 22.76 6.25
CA LYS A 485 -4.87 24.00 5.70
C LYS A 485 -3.48 23.76 5.11
N GLY A 486 -3.15 22.51 4.85
CA GLY A 486 -1.84 22.10 4.35
C GLY A 486 -1.63 22.46 2.88
N LYS A 487 -0.40 22.28 2.43
CA LYS A 487 0.01 22.49 1.03
C LYS A 487 -0.56 21.38 0.14
N LYS A 488 -0.83 21.75 -1.09
CA LYS A 488 -1.37 20.88 -2.13
C LYS A 488 -0.37 20.86 -3.28
N ILE A 489 0.07 19.70 -3.67
CA ILE A 489 1.05 19.51 -4.74
C ILE A 489 0.36 18.95 -5.97
N VAL A 490 0.54 19.61 -7.10
CA VAL A 490 0.13 19.06 -8.40
C VAL A 490 1.13 17.99 -8.78
N GLU A 491 0.63 16.77 -8.89
CA GLU A 491 1.38 15.62 -9.34
C GLU A 491 0.90 15.24 -10.75
N ALA A 492 1.76 15.49 -11.73
CA ALA A 492 1.46 15.28 -13.14
C ALA A 492 2.74 14.80 -13.87
N MET A 493 3.24 13.64 -13.44
CA MET A 493 4.53 13.10 -13.91
C MET A 493 4.50 12.77 -15.41
N HIS A 494 3.40 12.19 -15.92
CA HIS A 494 3.25 11.87 -17.34
C HIS A 494 3.21 13.14 -18.21
N TRP A 495 2.59 14.19 -17.71
CA TRP A 495 2.61 15.50 -18.38
C TRP A 495 4.04 16.03 -18.55
N TRP A 496 4.87 15.94 -17.50
CA TRP A 496 6.27 16.31 -17.55
C TRP A 496 7.04 15.52 -18.60
N GLN A 497 6.79 14.22 -18.72
CA GLN A 497 7.45 13.36 -19.71
C GLN A 497 7.23 13.85 -21.13
N HIS A 498 6.04 14.33 -21.45
CA HIS A 498 5.65 14.63 -22.82
C HIS A 498 5.75 16.11 -23.19
N PHE A 499 5.66 17.01 -22.23
CA PHE A 499 5.56 18.44 -22.53
C PHE A 499 6.74 19.27 -22.02
N SER A 500 7.40 18.88 -20.95
CA SER A 500 8.53 19.66 -20.42
C SER A 500 9.81 19.52 -21.25
N GLU A 501 10.10 18.36 -21.78
CA GLU A 501 11.33 18.10 -22.55
C GLU A 501 11.38 18.88 -23.88
N GLN A 502 10.24 19.24 -24.41
CA GLN A 502 10.11 20.01 -25.65
C GLN A 502 10.08 21.53 -25.40
N GLY A 503 10.41 21.99 -24.19
CA GLY A 503 10.38 23.41 -23.81
C GLY A 503 8.98 24.01 -23.84
N LYS A 504 7.95 23.18 -23.76
CA LYS A 504 6.57 23.60 -23.87
C LYS A 504 5.94 23.82 -22.51
N MET A 505 4.89 23.60 -22.12
CA MET A 505 4.12 24.05 -20.99
C MET A 505 4.38 23.19 -19.73
N PRO A 506 4.86 23.75 -18.61
CA PRO A 506 4.92 23.02 -17.35
C PRO A 506 3.50 22.67 -16.87
N PRO A 507 3.28 21.55 -16.17
CA PRO A 507 1.96 21.10 -15.72
C PRO A 507 1.29 22.07 -14.74
N PHE A 508 2.07 22.92 -14.11
CA PHE A 508 1.61 23.94 -13.20
C PHE A 508 0.75 25.00 -13.89
N GLN A 509 1.12 25.41 -15.12
CA GLN A 509 0.37 26.42 -15.86
C GLN A 509 -1.05 25.96 -16.21
N PRO A 510 -1.32 24.79 -16.82
CA PRO A 510 -2.67 24.31 -17.04
C PRO A 510 -3.51 24.18 -15.76
N THR A 511 -2.89 23.76 -14.67
CA THR A 511 -3.54 23.67 -13.36
C THR A 511 -3.96 25.04 -12.84
N LEU A 512 -3.07 26.03 -12.90
CA LEU A 512 -3.41 27.41 -12.50
C LEU A 512 -4.50 28.01 -13.38
N GLU A 513 -4.44 27.77 -14.68
CA GLU A 513 -5.48 28.20 -15.62
C GLU A 513 -6.81 27.51 -15.29
N ALA A 514 -6.79 26.21 -14.96
CA ALA A 514 -7.98 25.48 -14.53
C ALA A 514 -8.58 26.06 -13.24
N PHE A 515 -7.76 26.29 -12.22
CA PHE A 515 -8.23 26.86 -10.96
C PHE A 515 -8.64 28.33 -11.07
N GLY A 516 -8.04 29.08 -11.98
CA GLY A 516 -8.47 30.45 -12.32
C GLY A 516 -9.71 30.51 -13.22
N SER A 517 -10.13 29.36 -13.76
CA SER A 517 -11.30 29.32 -14.62
C SER A 517 -12.58 29.37 -13.79
N PRO A 518 -13.69 29.87 -14.37
CA PRO A 518 -14.99 29.89 -13.69
C PRO A 518 -15.55 28.52 -13.32
N ILE A 519 -14.98 27.44 -13.79
CA ILE A 519 -15.38 26.07 -13.41
C ILE A 519 -14.86 25.73 -12.00
N TYR A 520 -13.69 26.23 -11.63
CA TYR A 520 -13.07 26.00 -10.32
C TYR A 520 -13.01 27.26 -9.46
N SER A 521 -12.96 28.44 -10.06
CA SER A 521 -13.11 29.69 -9.34
C SER A 521 -14.55 29.94 -9.01
N GLU A 522 -14.79 30.62 -7.93
CA GLU A 522 -16.13 30.86 -7.45
C GLU A 522 -17.03 31.54 -8.42
N GLY A 523 -18.14 30.92 -8.60
CA GLY A 523 -19.43 31.57 -8.69
C GLY A 523 -19.87 32.10 -10.03
N VAL A 524 -19.03 32.22 -11.05
CA VAL A 524 -19.53 32.73 -12.32
C VAL A 524 -18.91 32.00 -13.50
N GLY A 525 -19.53 30.92 -13.91
CA GLY A 525 -19.29 30.37 -15.24
C GLY A 525 -19.63 31.43 -16.28
N PRO A 526 -18.69 31.81 -17.17
CA PRO A 526 -19.04 32.73 -18.24
C PRO A 526 -20.06 32.07 -19.17
N TYR A 527 -21.04 32.85 -19.60
CA TYR A 527 -21.89 32.41 -20.68
C TYR A 527 -21.06 32.23 -21.96
N TRP A 528 -21.53 31.39 -22.89
CA TRP A 528 -20.82 31.12 -24.13
C TRP A 528 -20.43 32.39 -24.91
N ASN A 529 -21.22 33.42 -24.88
CA ASN A 529 -20.91 34.72 -25.50
C ASN A 529 -19.83 35.52 -24.76
N GLN A 530 -19.59 35.26 -23.47
CA GLN A 530 -18.53 35.86 -22.70
C GLN A 530 -17.20 35.10 -22.85
N ILE A 531 -17.29 33.79 -23.12
CA ILE A 531 -16.14 32.94 -23.35
C ILE A 531 -15.35 33.34 -24.59
N ILE A 532 -16.01 33.84 -25.62
CA ILE A 532 -15.36 34.32 -26.85
C ILE A 532 -14.36 35.45 -26.59
N GLY A 533 -14.60 36.30 -25.59
CA GLY A 533 -13.68 37.35 -25.16
C GLY A 533 -12.55 36.92 -24.24
N LEU A 534 -12.68 35.77 -23.60
CA LEU A 534 -11.73 35.22 -22.64
C LEU A 534 -10.89 34.06 -23.19
N GLN A 535 -10.83 33.92 -24.50
CA GLN A 535 -10.33 32.73 -25.21
C GLN A 535 -8.95 32.24 -24.78
N GLN A 536 -8.03 33.10 -24.45
CA GLN A 536 -6.67 32.69 -24.19
C GLN A 536 -6.43 32.19 -22.75
N GLY A 537 -7.11 32.76 -21.76
CA GLY A 537 -6.94 32.34 -20.37
C GLY A 537 -7.81 31.14 -20.01
N TYR A 538 -9.08 31.17 -20.38
CA TYR A 538 -10.05 30.15 -19.99
C TYR A 538 -9.88 28.82 -20.73
N PHE A 539 -9.63 28.90 -22.04
CA PHE A 539 -9.51 27.70 -22.88
C PHE A 539 -8.08 27.25 -23.11
N GLY A 540 -7.08 28.02 -22.71
CA GLY A 540 -5.68 27.63 -22.80
C GLY A 540 -5.37 26.37 -21.99
N GLY A 541 -5.94 26.26 -20.79
CA GLY A 541 -5.84 25.06 -19.95
C GLY A 541 -6.83 23.94 -20.33
N TYR A 542 -7.92 24.34 -20.95
CA TYR A 542 -8.98 23.41 -21.35
C TYR A 542 -9.12 23.25 -22.86
N GLY A 543 -8.08 23.27 -23.61
CA GLY A 543 -8.12 23.16 -25.09
C GLY A 543 -9.27 22.34 -25.68
N MET A 544 -9.92 21.54 -24.86
CA MET A 544 -11.06 20.69 -25.16
C MET A 544 -12.43 21.39 -25.14
N MET A 545 -12.53 22.62 -24.63
CA MET A 545 -13.81 23.31 -24.49
C MET A 545 -14.16 24.15 -25.73
N LEU A 546 -13.17 24.47 -26.57
CA LEU A 546 -13.39 25.10 -27.87
C LEU A 546 -13.13 24.09 -28.97
N PRO A 547 -14.14 23.70 -29.76
CA PRO A 547 -13.93 22.79 -30.88
C PRO A 547 -12.81 23.24 -31.83
N GLN A 548 -12.66 24.54 -31.98
CA GLN A 548 -11.65 25.14 -32.84
C GLN A 548 -10.23 25.00 -32.28
N ASN A 549 -10.04 25.16 -30.97
CA ASN A 549 -8.76 24.96 -30.31
C ASN A 549 -8.43 23.48 -30.20
N ASN A 550 -9.42 22.63 -29.95
CA ASN A 550 -9.26 21.18 -30.03
C ASN A 550 -8.76 20.77 -31.41
N TYR A 551 -9.39 21.29 -32.46
CA TYR A 551 -8.99 21.00 -33.84
C TYR A 551 -7.54 21.44 -34.12
N GLN A 552 -7.13 22.60 -33.60
CA GLN A 552 -5.78 23.13 -33.80
C GLN A 552 -4.74 22.46 -32.90
N THR A 553 -5.09 22.16 -31.64
CA THR A 553 -4.18 21.65 -30.62
C THR A 553 -3.97 20.13 -30.76
N TRP A 554 -5.03 19.41 -31.08
CA TRP A 554 -5.02 17.94 -31.13
C TRP A 554 -4.99 17.38 -32.57
N GLY A 555 -4.87 18.28 -33.55
CA GLY A 555 -4.85 17.93 -34.95
C GLY A 555 -6.24 17.74 -35.54
N SER A 556 -6.30 17.85 -36.88
CA SER A 556 -7.52 17.79 -37.64
C SER A 556 -8.39 16.57 -37.31
N GLY A 557 -9.42 16.80 -36.52
CA GLY A 557 -10.37 15.78 -36.14
C GLY A 557 -9.87 14.79 -35.11
N PHE A 558 -9.27 15.28 -34.02
CA PHE A 558 -8.73 14.40 -32.99
C PHE A 558 -7.76 13.36 -33.57
N SER A 559 -6.79 13.80 -34.34
CA SER A 559 -5.66 12.92 -34.62
C SER A 559 -4.98 12.63 -33.29
N MET A 560 -5.32 11.47 -32.72
CA MET A 560 -4.73 10.99 -31.47
C MET A 560 -3.22 10.77 -31.59
N SER A 561 -2.65 10.97 -32.78
CA SER A 561 -1.21 10.93 -33.03
C SER A 561 -0.42 12.06 -32.37
N SER A 562 -1.08 13.14 -31.96
CA SER A 562 -0.44 14.24 -31.22
C SER A 562 -0.53 14.14 -29.71
N LEU A 563 -1.34 13.21 -29.20
CA LEU A 563 -1.42 12.91 -27.77
C LEU A 563 -0.42 11.83 -27.40
N PRO A 564 0.25 11.94 -26.25
CA PRO A 564 0.97 10.84 -25.65
C PRO A 564 0.06 9.63 -25.42
N THR A 565 0.62 8.42 -25.52
CA THR A 565 -0.13 7.17 -25.32
C THR A 565 -0.74 7.10 -23.93
N GLU A 566 -0.08 7.64 -22.92
CA GLU A 566 -0.53 7.73 -21.53
C GLU A 566 -1.73 8.66 -21.36
N LEU A 567 -1.91 9.60 -22.28
CA LEU A 567 -3.05 10.50 -22.35
C LEU A 567 -4.11 10.05 -23.38
N GLY A 568 -4.04 8.79 -23.83
CA GLY A 568 -4.95 8.22 -24.81
C GLY A 568 -4.55 8.44 -26.27
N GLY A 569 -3.32 8.90 -26.53
CA GLY A 569 -2.79 9.08 -27.89
C GLY A 569 -2.41 7.76 -28.57
N GLN A 570 -2.28 7.79 -29.88
CA GLN A 570 -1.81 6.64 -30.68
C GLN A 570 -0.29 6.67 -30.82
N MET A 571 0.35 5.51 -30.77
CA MET A 571 1.76 5.40 -31.11
C MET A 571 1.99 5.77 -32.59
N PRO A 572 3.07 6.53 -32.91
CA PRO A 572 3.42 6.81 -34.30
C PRO A 572 3.69 5.49 -35.06
N GLY A 573 2.89 5.24 -36.10
CA GLY A 573 3.05 4.05 -36.96
C GLY A 573 2.27 2.81 -36.53
N GLY A 574 1.49 2.84 -35.45
CA GLY A 574 0.66 1.72 -35.01
C GLY A 574 -0.82 1.88 -35.41
N GLN A 575 -1.46 0.81 -35.86
CA GLN A 575 -2.91 0.71 -35.90
C GLN A 575 -3.40 0.46 -34.48
N GLY A 576 -3.51 1.52 -33.67
CA GLY A 576 -3.89 1.40 -32.27
C GLY A 576 -5.34 1.75 -32.00
N SER A 577 -5.91 1.17 -30.98
CA SER A 577 -7.19 1.60 -30.42
C SER A 577 -7.07 3.04 -29.91
N ARG A 578 -8.04 3.89 -30.24
CA ARG A 578 -8.09 5.29 -29.80
C ARG A 578 -8.19 5.45 -28.30
N MET A 579 -8.62 4.39 -27.58
CA MET A 579 -8.87 4.43 -26.15
C MET A 579 -7.71 3.88 -25.31
N SER A 580 -6.87 3.03 -25.89
CA SER A 580 -5.84 2.31 -25.10
C SER A 580 -4.42 2.45 -25.65
N GLY A 581 -4.22 3.07 -26.81
CA GLY A 581 -2.91 3.14 -27.47
C GLY A 581 -2.33 1.78 -27.87
N ARG A 582 -3.10 0.69 -27.78
CA ARG A 582 -2.68 -0.64 -28.17
C ARG A 582 -3.02 -0.93 -29.63
N PRO A 583 -2.16 -1.64 -30.37
CA PRO A 583 -2.50 -2.13 -31.69
C PRO A 583 -3.77 -2.98 -31.62
N MET A 584 -4.69 -2.77 -32.57
CA MET A 584 -5.76 -3.75 -32.79
C MET A 584 -5.16 -4.92 -33.55
N GLU A 585 -5.28 -6.12 -33.04
CA GLU A 585 -5.01 -7.36 -33.77
C GLU A 585 -6.01 -7.56 -34.90
#